data_e4891a186e48716c35ea13ac52cede12
#
_entry.id   e4891a186e48716c35ea13ac52cede12
#
_cell.length_a   1.000
_cell.length_b   1.000
_cell.length_c   1.000
_cell.angle_alpha   90.00
_cell.angle_beta   90.00
_cell.angle_gamma   90.00
#
_symmetry.space_group_name_H-M   'P 1'
#
loop_
_entity.id
_entity.type
_entity.pdbx_description
1 polymer ?
#
loop_
_entity_poly.entity_id
_entity_poly.type
_entity_poly.pdbx_seq_one_letter_code
_entity_poly.pdbx_strand_id
1 'polypeptide(L)'
;MKKSVKLVMIIVLLMAGGCTTQKKEENTRIIDTSMFLYKVSDQKGGYSYLFGTFHPGRYPIKSLDKVTEKALDESDSIYLECDMKPSPKETEEITKYNTYNSIRDLGLEDKYENLMKQYKSLKGKPGYALYNVFVINSLINSDPEVLNKANISKFSAIDNYIYEYAQKKKNFKEVEGIEFQMKLITELSGDYSETILDNLANKEMVIKSAKEDLDAYYSGNTQYYEDEQNLLLNQLEQLNDSDKEKYEKYWNILAYNRNIHMKDTLADSIHNNKHDFIGVGCKHLYGKKGIIQLLKDDGYLVECMK
;
A
#
# COMPACT_ATOMS: atom_id res chain seq x y z
N MET A 1 -16.53 -26.93 7.36
CA MET A 1 -16.45 -25.46 7.34
C MET A 1 -15.04 -25.10 6.90
N LYS A 2 -14.85 -24.60 5.67
CA LYS A 2 -13.54 -24.09 5.26
C LYS A 2 -13.25 -22.84 6.10
N LYS A 3 -12.19 -22.87 6.92
CA LYS A 3 -11.69 -21.68 7.61
C LYS A 3 -11.15 -20.75 6.51
N SER A 4 -11.90 -19.70 6.16
CA SER A 4 -11.38 -18.68 5.24
C SER A 4 -10.28 -17.92 5.97
N VAL A 5 -9.07 -17.97 5.47
CA VAL A 5 -8.00 -17.04 5.86
C VAL A 5 -8.49 -15.67 5.46
N LYS A 6 -8.52 -14.73 6.39
CA LYS A 6 -8.77 -13.33 6.07
C LYS A 6 -7.57 -12.85 5.25
N LEU A 7 -7.72 -12.85 3.93
CA LEU A 7 -6.74 -12.20 3.07
C LEU A 7 -6.86 -10.71 3.36
N VAL A 8 -5.95 -10.19 4.17
CA VAL A 8 -5.85 -8.75 4.43
C VAL A 8 -5.59 -8.10 3.08
N MET A 9 -6.57 -7.36 2.59
CA MET A 9 -6.43 -6.67 1.31
C MET A 9 -5.48 -5.51 1.48
N ILE A 10 -4.24 -5.68 1.02
CA ILE A 10 -3.37 -4.54 0.76
C ILE A 10 -4.04 -3.78 -0.38
N ILE A 11 -4.46 -2.55 -0.11
CA ILE A 11 -5.06 -1.66 -1.11
C ILE A 11 -3.93 -1.25 -2.04
N VAL A 12 -3.72 -2.01 -3.12
CA VAL A 12 -2.92 -1.54 -4.25
C VAL A 12 -3.79 -0.56 -5.02
N LEU A 13 -3.69 0.71 -4.71
CA LEU A 13 -4.30 1.78 -5.50
C LEU A 13 -3.46 1.93 -6.77
N LEU A 14 -3.85 1.22 -7.83
CA LEU A 14 -3.49 1.66 -9.17
C LEU A 14 -4.14 3.02 -9.39
N MET A 15 -3.34 4.05 -9.40
CA MET A 15 -3.77 5.42 -9.61
C MET A 15 -4.35 5.54 -11.00
N ALA A 16 -5.68 5.52 -11.13
CA ALA A 16 -6.33 6.10 -12.29
C ALA A 16 -6.11 7.61 -12.18
N GLY A 17 -5.13 8.13 -12.92
CA GLY A 17 -4.81 9.55 -12.99
C GLY A 17 -6.00 10.36 -13.48
N GLY A 18 -6.83 10.82 -12.57
CA GLY A 18 -7.87 11.81 -12.79
C GLY A 18 -7.33 13.16 -12.31
N CYS A 19 -6.83 13.96 -13.25
CA CYS A 19 -6.52 15.36 -13.00
C CYS A 19 -7.84 16.10 -12.68
N THR A 20 -8.23 16.17 -11.41
CA THR A 20 -9.31 17.03 -10.96
C THR A 20 -8.70 18.30 -10.39
N THR A 21 -8.98 19.41 -11.04
CA THR A 21 -8.71 20.77 -10.52
C THR A 21 -9.21 20.87 -9.09
N GLN A 22 -8.28 21.04 -8.15
CA GLN A 22 -8.59 21.27 -6.75
C GLN A 22 -9.46 22.51 -6.59
N LYS A 23 -10.72 22.34 -6.20
CA LYS A 23 -11.42 23.40 -5.49
C LYS A 23 -10.69 23.63 -4.18
N LYS A 24 -10.34 24.89 -3.88
CA LYS A 24 -9.80 25.33 -2.59
C LYS A 24 -10.69 24.81 -1.47
N GLU A 25 -10.27 23.76 -0.78
CA GLU A 25 -11.01 23.20 0.35
C GLU A 25 -10.68 24.00 1.60
N GLU A 26 -11.71 24.55 2.22
CA GLU A 26 -11.62 25.43 3.42
C GLU A 26 -11.19 24.70 4.71
N ASN A 27 -11.02 23.35 4.70
CA ASN A 27 -10.78 22.54 5.90
C ASN A 27 -9.51 21.68 5.83
N THR A 28 -8.41 22.25 5.38
CA THR A 28 -7.10 21.54 5.42
C THR A 28 -6.59 21.37 6.85
N ARG A 29 -5.93 20.23 7.14
CA ARG A 29 -5.41 19.90 8.48
C ARG A 29 -3.91 19.62 8.46
N ILE A 30 -3.29 19.84 9.61
CA ILE A 30 -1.97 19.27 9.92
C ILE A 30 -2.23 17.82 10.34
N ILE A 31 -1.55 16.87 9.70
CA ILE A 31 -1.69 15.45 10.00
C ILE A 31 -0.47 15.01 10.81
N ASP A 32 -0.74 14.47 12.00
CA ASP A 32 0.31 13.86 12.81
C ASP A 32 0.64 12.47 12.30
N THR A 33 1.85 12.32 11.79
CA THR A 33 2.40 11.09 11.22
C THR A 33 3.66 10.63 11.94
N SER A 34 4.04 11.32 13.02
CA SER A 34 5.28 11.07 13.78
C SER A 34 5.40 9.64 14.29
N MET A 35 4.27 8.97 14.58
CA MET A 35 4.23 7.57 15.01
C MET A 35 4.65 6.58 13.91
N PHE A 36 4.64 7.00 12.65
CA PHE A 36 5.04 6.20 11.48
C PHE A 36 6.41 6.59 10.93
N LEU A 37 7.10 7.54 11.59
CA LEU A 37 8.44 7.98 11.24
C LEU A 37 9.46 7.36 12.19
N TYR A 38 10.48 6.72 11.61
CA TYR A 38 11.58 6.08 12.34
C TYR A 38 12.92 6.62 11.85
N LYS A 39 13.79 6.97 12.78
CA LYS A 39 15.21 7.15 12.50
C LYS A 39 15.88 5.79 12.61
N VAL A 40 16.57 5.39 11.56
CA VAL A 40 17.33 4.14 11.50
C VAL A 40 18.81 4.47 11.43
N SER A 41 19.61 3.96 12.35
CA SER A 41 21.02 4.28 12.44
C SER A 41 21.88 3.01 12.54
N ASP A 42 23.08 3.08 11.98
CA ASP A 42 24.13 2.08 12.20
C ASP A 42 24.97 2.39 13.42
N GLN A 43 25.90 1.47 13.76
CA GLN A 43 26.82 1.64 14.89
C GLN A 43 27.90 2.71 14.65
N LYS A 44 28.05 3.20 13.42
CA LYS A 44 29.06 4.22 13.03
C LYS A 44 28.49 5.62 13.03
N GLY A 45 27.18 5.77 13.30
CA GLY A 45 26.49 7.06 13.34
C GLY A 45 25.88 7.51 12.02
N GLY A 46 25.94 6.68 10.95
CA GLY A 46 25.15 6.86 9.74
C GLY A 46 23.67 6.66 10.03
N TYR A 47 22.78 7.43 9.40
CA TYR A 47 21.35 7.27 9.59
C TYR A 47 20.54 7.70 8.38
N SER A 48 19.34 7.15 8.25
CA SER A 48 18.30 7.56 7.31
C SER A 48 16.93 7.46 7.97
N TYR A 49 15.88 7.93 7.30
CA TYR A 49 14.52 7.89 7.81
C TYR A 49 13.71 6.82 7.08
N LEU A 50 13.00 5.99 7.85
CA LEU A 50 11.97 5.06 7.37
C LEU A 50 10.61 5.62 7.74
N PHE A 51 9.71 5.71 6.77
CA PHE A 51 8.39 6.28 6.98
C PHE A 51 7.29 5.36 6.43
N GLY A 52 6.26 5.13 7.24
CA GLY A 52 5.06 4.40 6.83
C GLY A 52 4.05 5.31 6.16
N THR A 53 3.86 5.18 4.85
CA THR A 53 2.85 5.92 4.10
C THR A 53 1.48 5.24 4.16
N PHE A 54 0.42 5.98 3.77
CA PHE A 54 -0.91 5.45 3.69
C PHE A 54 -1.69 6.09 2.55
N HIS A 55 -2.11 5.28 1.56
CA HIS A 55 -2.78 5.75 0.35
C HIS A 55 -4.17 6.34 0.57
N PRO A 56 -5.07 5.76 1.40
CA PRO A 56 -6.36 6.37 1.68
C PRO A 56 -6.21 7.61 2.55
N GLY A 57 -6.82 8.73 2.13
CA GLY A 57 -6.86 9.95 2.92
C GLY A 57 -8.15 10.11 3.70
N ARG A 58 -8.10 10.86 4.80
CA ARG A 58 -9.29 11.23 5.59
C ARG A 58 -9.62 12.71 5.46
N TYR A 59 -8.60 13.56 5.42
CA TYR A 59 -8.73 15.00 5.40
C TYR A 59 -7.80 15.61 4.36
N PRO A 60 -8.17 16.75 3.74
CA PRO A 60 -7.24 17.54 2.95
C PRO A 60 -6.03 17.94 3.80
N ILE A 61 -4.82 17.72 3.28
CA ILE A 61 -3.57 17.93 3.99
C ILE A 61 -3.10 19.37 3.80
N LYS A 62 -2.88 20.09 4.90
CA LYS A 62 -2.19 21.38 4.89
C LYS A 62 -0.67 21.18 4.97
N SER A 63 -0.24 20.35 5.92
CA SER A 63 1.14 19.91 6.14
C SER A 63 1.11 18.61 6.96
N LEU A 64 2.23 17.95 7.05
CA LEU A 64 2.45 16.93 8.07
C LEU A 64 2.89 17.60 9.39
N ASP A 65 3.09 16.81 10.43
CA ASP A 65 3.64 17.33 11.68
C ASP A 65 5.09 17.83 11.51
N LYS A 66 5.55 18.63 12.47
CA LYS A 66 6.86 19.30 12.40
C LYS A 66 8.04 18.31 12.36
N VAL A 67 7.90 17.14 12.97
CA VAL A 67 8.98 16.15 13.03
C VAL A 67 9.14 15.51 11.66
N THR A 68 8.03 15.13 11.03
CA THR A 68 8.02 14.56 9.67
C THR A 68 8.45 15.59 8.62
N GLU A 69 7.97 16.83 8.69
CA GLU A 69 8.41 17.91 7.79
C GLU A 69 9.92 18.15 7.90
N LYS A 70 10.46 18.17 9.14
CA LYS A 70 11.90 18.31 9.36
C LYS A 70 12.69 17.16 8.74
N ALA A 71 12.24 15.92 8.92
CA ALA A 71 12.89 14.75 8.32
C ALA A 71 12.91 14.83 6.77
N LEU A 72 11.79 15.28 6.17
CA LEU A 72 11.72 15.56 4.72
C LEU A 72 12.68 16.67 4.30
N ASP A 73 12.80 17.73 5.10
CA ASP A 73 13.67 18.87 4.81
C ASP A 73 15.15 18.53 4.88
N GLU A 74 15.56 17.72 5.85
CA GLU A 74 16.95 17.34 6.09
C GLU A 74 17.43 16.24 5.16
N SER A 75 16.52 15.56 4.42
CA SER A 75 16.87 14.41 3.58
C SER A 75 17.50 14.80 2.26
N ASP A 76 18.55 14.08 1.88
CA ASP A 76 19.25 14.21 0.59
C ASP A 76 18.36 13.79 -0.58
N SER A 77 17.66 12.66 -0.45
CA SER A 77 16.66 12.17 -1.40
C SER A 77 15.41 11.66 -0.66
N ILE A 78 14.28 11.72 -1.35
CA ILE A 78 13.01 11.21 -0.86
C ILE A 78 12.57 10.09 -1.80
N TYR A 79 12.43 8.89 -1.24
CA TYR A 79 12.00 7.70 -1.95
C TYR A 79 10.55 7.39 -1.64
N LEU A 80 9.79 6.98 -2.64
CA LEU A 80 8.52 6.26 -2.51
C LEU A 80 8.60 4.94 -3.29
N GLU A 81 7.64 4.06 -3.12
CA GLU A 81 7.63 2.75 -3.77
C GLU A 81 7.74 2.87 -5.29
N CYS A 82 7.01 3.80 -5.90
CA CYS A 82 7.05 4.08 -7.33
C CYS A 82 6.66 5.53 -7.65
N ASP A 83 6.90 5.97 -8.90
CA ASP A 83 6.44 7.26 -9.38
C ASP A 83 4.90 7.28 -9.46
N MET A 84 4.31 8.30 -8.88
CA MET A 84 2.86 8.48 -8.84
C MET A 84 2.31 9.19 -10.09
N LYS A 85 3.19 9.71 -10.94
CA LYS A 85 2.84 10.39 -12.21
C LYS A 85 3.66 9.80 -13.36
N PRO A 86 3.41 8.54 -13.74
CA PRO A 86 4.15 7.88 -14.79
C PRO A 86 4.05 8.66 -16.11
N SER A 87 5.10 8.60 -16.90
CA SER A 87 5.14 9.19 -18.24
C SER A 87 4.06 8.57 -19.15
N PRO A 88 3.69 9.21 -20.26
CA PRO A 88 2.73 8.64 -21.23
C PRO A 88 3.13 7.24 -21.72
N LYS A 89 4.43 6.98 -21.90
CA LYS A 89 4.96 5.68 -22.31
C LYS A 89 4.77 4.63 -21.21
N GLU A 90 5.11 4.94 -19.98
CA GLU A 90 4.89 4.06 -18.83
C GLU A 90 3.40 3.80 -18.62
N THR A 91 2.54 4.82 -18.79
CA THR A 91 1.10 4.68 -18.71
C THR A 91 0.57 3.70 -19.76
N GLU A 92 1.09 3.74 -21.00
CA GLU A 92 0.73 2.76 -22.03
C GLU A 92 1.15 1.34 -21.65
N GLU A 93 2.35 1.18 -21.10
CA GLU A 93 2.86 -0.11 -20.64
C GLU A 93 2.03 -0.65 -19.47
N ILE A 94 1.74 0.18 -18.46
CA ILE A 94 0.87 -0.17 -17.33
C ILE A 94 -0.51 -0.65 -17.80
N THR A 95 -1.08 0.04 -18.80
CA THR A 95 -2.41 -0.31 -19.32
C THR A 95 -2.45 -1.72 -19.89
N LYS A 96 -1.35 -2.22 -20.47
CA LYS A 96 -1.26 -3.62 -20.96
C LYS A 96 -1.34 -4.62 -19.82
N TYR A 97 -0.69 -4.34 -18.69
CA TYR A 97 -0.75 -5.22 -17.51
C TYR A 97 -2.15 -5.33 -16.92
N ASN A 98 -2.99 -4.31 -17.06
CA ASN A 98 -4.36 -4.31 -16.52
C ASN A 98 -5.25 -5.41 -17.13
N THR A 99 -4.92 -5.92 -18.31
CA THR A 99 -5.69 -6.95 -19.02
C THR A 99 -5.10 -8.35 -18.92
N TYR A 100 -3.87 -8.51 -18.40
CA TYR A 100 -3.28 -9.83 -18.19
C TYR A 100 -4.02 -10.59 -17.09
N ASN A 101 -4.28 -11.88 -17.32
CA ASN A 101 -5.06 -12.71 -16.42
C ASN A 101 -6.41 -12.05 -16.07
N SER A 102 -7.12 -11.57 -17.09
CA SER A 102 -8.42 -10.94 -16.90
C SER A 102 -9.42 -11.90 -16.26
N ILE A 103 -10.45 -11.35 -15.64
CA ILE A 103 -11.56 -12.13 -15.06
C ILE A 103 -12.13 -13.11 -16.08
N ARG A 104 -12.25 -12.68 -17.35
CA ARG A 104 -12.75 -13.50 -18.46
C ARG A 104 -11.78 -14.60 -18.86
N ASP A 105 -10.49 -14.30 -18.98
CA ASP A 105 -9.48 -15.30 -19.36
C ASP A 105 -9.38 -16.43 -18.33
N LEU A 106 -9.70 -16.13 -17.07
CA LEU A 106 -9.71 -17.07 -15.95
C LEU A 106 -11.07 -17.78 -15.75
N GLY A 107 -12.11 -17.46 -16.54
CA GLY A 107 -13.45 -18.05 -16.42
C GLY A 107 -14.16 -17.68 -15.12
N LEU A 108 -13.94 -16.48 -14.58
CA LEU A 108 -14.45 -16.02 -13.30
C LEU A 108 -15.58 -14.99 -13.43
N GLU A 109 -16.26 -14.94 -14.59
CA GLU A 109 -17.32 -13.97 -14.88
C GLU A 109 -18.49 -14.06 -13.91
N ASP A 110 -18.90 -15.26 -13.48
CA ASP A 110 -20.00 -15.44 -12.51
C ASP A 110 -19.69 -14.76 -11.17
N LYS A 111 -18.43 -14.84 -10.70
CA LYS A 111 -18.01 -14.14 -9.49
C LYS A 111 -18.02 -12.62 -9.69
N TYR A 112 -17.57 -12.16 -10.85
CA TYR A 112 -17.61 -10.74 -11.21
C TYR A 112 -19.04 -10.19 -11.29
N GLU A 113 -19.97 -10.94 -11.89
CA GLU A 113 -21.39 -10.57 -11.95
C GLU A 113 -22.00 -10.41 -10.55
N ASN A 114 -21.58 -11.24 -9.60
CA ASN A 114 -22.00 -11.10 -8.22
C ASN A 114 -21.49 -9.79 -7.58
N LEU A 115 -20.25 -9.38 -7.90
CA LEU A 115 -19.71 -8.08 -7.45
C LEU A 115 -20.44 -6.90 -8.11
N MET A 116 -20.79 -6.99 -9.40
CA MET A 116 -21.57 -5.95 -10.09
C MET A 116 -22.93 -5.68 -9.44
N LYS A 117 -23.55 -6.68 -8.81
CA LYS A 117 -24.81 -6.52 -8.08
C LYS A 117 -24.63 -5.75 -6.77
N GLN A 118 -23.42 -5.80 -6.19
CA GLN A 118 -23.13 -5.25 -4.87
C GLN A 118 -22.51 -3.85 -4.91
N TYR A 119 -21.66 -3.57 -5.90
CA TYR A 119 -20.85 -2.34 -5.95
C TYR A 119 -21.34 -1.37 -7.02
N LYS A 120 -21.57 -0.11 -6.63
CA LYS A 120 -22.00 0.94 -7.56
C LYS A 120 -20.96 1.26 -8.62
N SER A 121 -19.67 1.17 -8.27
CA SER A 121 -18.55 1.38 -9.18
C SER A 121 -18.53 0.40 -10.34
N LEU A 122 -19.06 -0.81 -10.16
CA LEU A 122 -19.10 -1.89 -11.15
C LEU A 122 -20.44 -2.04 -11.85
N LYS A 123 -21.52 -1.46 -11.29
CA LYS A 123 -22.90 -1.67 -11.77
C LYS A 123 -23.06 -1.31 -13.25
N GLY A 124 -23.55 -2.26 -14.05
CA GLY A 124 -23.80 -2.05 -15.47
C GLY A 124 -22.53 -2.02 -16.34
N LYS A 125 -21.41 -2.52 -15.85
CA LYS A 125 -20.12 -2.50 -16.55
C LYS A 125 -19.55 -3.91 -16.81
N PRO A 126 -20.25 -4.76 -17.59
CA PRO A 126 -19.79 -6.13 -17.86
C PRO A 126 -18.43 -6.17 -18.59
N GLY A 127 -18.08 -5.11 -19.34
CA GLY A 127 -16.79 -5.00 -20.03
C GLY A 127 -15.58 -4.95 -19.09
N TYR A 128 -15.76 -4.66 -17.80
CA TYR A 128 -14.67 -4.68 -16.84
C TYR A 128 -14.17 -6.09 -16.50
N ALA A 129 -14.90 -7.14 -16.89
CA ALA A 129 -14.37 -8.52 -16.87
C ALA A 129 -13.13 -8.73 -17.76
N LEU A 130 -12.82 -7.79 -18.64
CA LEU A 130 -11.57 -7.77 -19.43
C LEU A 130 -10.35 -7.26 -18.66
N TYR A 131 -10.53 -6.85 -17.42
CA TYR A 131 -9.43 -6.46 -16.54
C TYR A 131 -9.11 -7.55 -15.51
N ASN A 132 -7.90 -7.50 -14.98
CA ASN A 132 -7.50 -8.40 -13.89
C ASN A 132 -8.15 -8.00 -12.55
N VAL A 133 -8.02 -8.88 -11.58
CA VAL A 133 -8.64 -8.73 -10.25
C VAL A 133 -8.15 -7.49 -9.49
N PHE A 134 -6.93 -7.02 -9.70
CA PHE A 134 -6.39 -5.85 -9.01
C PHE A 134 -7.03 -4.55 -9.50
N VAL A 135 -7.34 -4.46 -10.80
CA VAL A 135 -8.14 -3.34 -11.34
C VAL A 135 -9.54 -3.37 -10.73
N ILE A 136 -10.18 -4.54 -10.65
CA ILE A 136 -11.50 -4.68 -10.02
C ILE A 136 -11.44 -4.28 -8.53
N ASN A 137 -10.40 -4.71 -7.82
CA ASN A 137 -10.18 -4.31 -6.42
C ASN A 137 -10.04 -2.79 -6.28
N SER A 138 -9.26 -2.13 -7.15
CA SER A 138 -9.11 -0.66 -7.16
C SER A 138 -10.43 0.06 -7.41
N LEU A 139 -11.26 -0.44 -8.34
CA LEU A 139 -12.59 0.10 -8.62
C LEU A 139 -13.53 -0.05 -7.41
N ILE A 140 -13.47 -1.17 -6.69
CA ILE A 140 -14.25 -1.43 -5.48
C ILE A 140 -13.81 -0.51 -4.34
N ASN A 141 -12.50 -0.34 -4.13
CA ASN A 141 -11.98 0.59 -3.11
C ASN A 141 -12.33 2.06 -3.42
N SER A 142 -12.63 2.37 -4.69
CA SER A 142 -13.13 3.67 -5.13
C SER A 142 -14.66 3.75 -5.18
N ASP A 143 -15.38 2.70 -4.74
CA ASP A 143 -16.84 2.70 -4.72
C ASP A 143 -17.38 3.77 -3.77
N PRO A 144 -18.37 4.60 -4.20
CA PRO A 144 -18.88 5.70 -3.38
C PRO A 144 -19.41 5.26 -2.01
N GLU A 145 -19.96 4.04 -1.91
CA GLU A 145 -20.45 3.53 -0.63
C GLU A 145 -19.32 3.09 0.28
N VAL A 146 -18.27 2.45 -0.27
CA VAL A 146 -17.06 2.07 0.47
C VAL A 146 -16.39 3.34 1.00
N LEU A 147 -16.13 4.32 0.14
CA LEU A 147 -15.51 5.59 0.54
C LEU A 147 -16.30 6.30 1.64
N ASN A 148 -17.64 6.40 1.47
CA ASN A 148 -18.47 7.10 2.44
C ASN A 148 -18.53 6.38 3.79
N LYS A 149 -18.78 5.06 3.80
CA LYS A 149 -18.89 4.28 5.05
C LYS A 149 -17.56 4.10 5.78
N ALA A 150 -16.45 4.02 5.05
CA ALA A 150 -15.12 3.98 5.62
C ALA A 150 -14.55 5.37 5.97
N ASN A 151 -15.28 6.45 5.62
CA ASN A 151 -14.84 7.84 5.84
C ASN A 151 -13.52 8.18 5.14
N ILE A 152 -13.38 7.71 3.88
CA ILE A 152 -12.21 7.93 3.03
C ILE A 152 -12.46 9.14 2.13
N SER A 153 -11.52 10.09 2.11
CA SER A 153 -11.46 11.20 1.16
C SER A 153 -10.57 10.85 -0.02
N LYS A 154 -11.05 11.09 -1.24
CA LYS A 154 -10.30 10.82 -2.49
C LYS A 154 -9.05 11.69 -2.69
N PHE A 155 -8.91 12.79 -1.90
CA PHE A 155 -7.99 13.89 -2.25
C PHE A 155 -6.85 14.09 -1.24
N SER A 156 -6.59 13.15 -0.36
CA SER A 156 -5.74 13.41 0.80
C SER A 156 -4.81 12.27 1.19
N ALA A 157 -4.27 11.55 0.21
CA ALA A 157 -3.26 10.52 0.48
C ALA A 157 -1.95 11.14 0.97
N ILE A 158 -1.36 10.55 2.00
CA ILE A 158 -0.06 10.97 2.56
C ILE A 158 1.04 10.85 1.50
N ASP A 159 0.99 9.78 0.71
CA ASP A 159 1.94 9.54 -0.38
C ASP A 159 1.95 10.68 -1.39
N ASN A 160 0.77 11.18 -1.80
CA ASN A 160 0.67 12.31 -2.73
C ASN A 160 1.33 13.57 -2.17
N TYR A 161 1.14 13.84 -0.87
CA TYR A 161 1.75 14.98 -0.22
C TYR A 161 3.28 14.88 -0.26
N ILE A 162 3.85 13.72 0.12
CA ILE A 162 5.29 13.47 0.12
C ILE A 162 5.84 13.52 -1.32
N TYR A 163 5.13 12.93 -2.28
CA TYR A 163 5.52 12.97 -3.69
C TYR A 163 5.63 14.40 -4.21
N GLU A 164 4.59 15.22 -3.98
CA GLU A 164 4.61 16.63 -4.41
C GLU A 164 5.70 17.44 -3.71
N TYR A 165 5.97 17.12 -2.44
CA TYR A 165 7.07 17.71 -1.68
C TYR A 165 8.43 17.38 -2.32
N ALA A 166 8.69 16.10 -2.61
CA ALA A 166 9.91 15.63 -3.25
C ALA A 166 10.11 16.21 -4.67
N GLN A 167 9.03 16.33 -5.45
CA GLN A 167 9.07 16.95 -6.78
C GLN A 167 9.48 18.41 -6.70
N LYS A 168 9.00 19.16 -5.73
CA LYS A 168 9.41 20.59 -5.52
C LYS A 168 10.89 20.70 -5.17
N LYS A 169 11.43 19.77 -4.36
CA LYS A 169 12.85 19.69 -4.01
C LYS A 169 13.74 19.11 -5.12
N LYS A 170 13.15 18.47 -6.14
CA LYS A 170 13.86 17.76 -7.23
C LYS A 170 14.79 16.65 -6.74
N ASN A 171 14.42 15.98 -5.66
CA ASN A 171 15.20 14.88 -5.06
C ASN A 171 14.40 13.58 -4.91
N PHE A 172 13.34 13.41 -5.71
CA PHE A 172 12.51 12.20 -5.75
C PHE A 172 13.26 11.02 -6.36
N LYS A 173 13.08 9.85 -5.79
CA LYS A 173 13.52 8.55 -6.28
C LYS A 173 12.48 7.45 -6.02
N GLU A 174 12.64 6.32 -6.68
CA GLU A 174 11.79 5.15 -6.51
C GLU A 174 12.56 4.04 -5.78
N VAL A 175 11.85 3.29 -4.92
CA VAL A 175 12.39 2.08 -4.30
C VAL A 175 12.26 0.90 -5.25
N GLU A 176 11.10 0.70 -5.85
CA GLU A 176 10.77 -0.45 -6.70
C GLU A 176 10.54 -0.07 -8.17
N GLY A 177 9.82 1.02 -8.38
CA GLY A 177 9.37 1.44 -9.69
C GLY A 177 8.08 0.75 -10.16
N ILE A 178 7.40 1.43 -11.07
CA ILE A 178 6.05 1.02 -11.51
C ILE A 178 6.05 -0.30 -12.29
N GLU A 179 7.08 -0.56 -13.11
CA GLU A 179 7.19 -1.81 -13.89
C GLU A 179 7.31 -3.04 -12.99
N PHE A 180 8.09 -2.93 -11.91
CA PHE A 180 8.20 -4.01 -10.93
C PHE A 180 6.85 -4.32 -10.29
N GLN A 181 6.12 -3.29 -9.84
CA GLN A 181 4.79 -3.47 -9.24
C GLN A 181 3.78 -4.08 -10.23
N MET A 182 3.84 -3.71 -11.50
CA MET A 182 2.95 -4.28 -12.51
C MET A 182 3.23 -5.76 -12.79
N LYS A 183 4.48 -6.18 -12.84
CA LYS A 183 4.88 -7.59 -12.97
C LYS A 183 4.37 -8.42 -11.77
N LEU A 184 4.53 -7.91 -10.57
CA LEU A 184 4.04 -8.53 -9.34
C LEU A 184 2.51 -8.71 -9.37
N ILE A 185 1.76 -7.67 -9.75
CA ILE A 185 0.31 -7.72 -9.90
C ILE A 185 -0.09 -8.79 -10.92
N THR A 186 0.63 -8.89 -12.04
CA THR A 186 0.34 -9.89 -13.09
C THR A 186 0.56 -11.31 -12.56
N GLU A 187 1.64 -11.56 -11.84
CA GLU A 187 1.92 -12.87 -11.24
C GLU A 187 0.82 -13.26 -10.24
N LEU A 188 0.46 -12.35 -9.34
CA LEU A 188 -0.58 -12.60 -8.35
C LEU A 188 -1.98 -12.75 -8.97
N SER A 189 -2.29 -12.04 -10.05
CA SER A 189 -3.59 -12.12 -10.69
C SER A 189 -3.86 -13.48 -11.34
N GLY A 190 -2.84 -14.21 -11.78
CA GLY A 190 -3.00 -15.55 -12.32
C GLY A 190 -3.48 -16.56 -11.27
N ASP A 191 -2.76 -16.65 -10.18
CA ASP A 191 -2.93 -17.72 -9.18
C ASP A 191 -4.00 -17.40 -8.11
N TYR A 192 -4.32 -16.12 -7.85
CA TYR A 192 -5.08 -15.71 -6.67
C TYR A 192 -6.36 -14.93 -6.98
N SER A 193 -6.70 -14.70 -8.24
CA SER A 193 -7.89 -13.93 -8.63
C SER A 193 -9.19 -14.46 -8.00
N GLU A 194 -9.39 -15.77 -8.01
CA GLU A 194 -10.60 -16.36 -7.43
C GLU A 194 -10.71 -16.04 -5.93
N THR A 195 -9.64 -16.24 -5.19
CA THR A 195 -9.60 -15.97 -3.74
C THR A 195 -9.84 -14.49 -3.43
N ILE A 196 -9.25 -13.59 -4.24
CA ILE A 196 -9.43 -12.14 -4.08
C ILE A 196 -10.89 -11.76 -4.35
N LEU A 197 -11.51 -12.28 -5.42
CA LEU A 197 -12.92 -12.01 -5.73
C LEU A 197 -13.86 -12.50 -4.62
N ASP A 198 -13.59 -13.67 -4.03
CA ASP A 198 -14.37 -14.19 -2.90
C ASP A 198 -14.29 -13.29 -1.67
N ASN A 199 -13.13 -12.72 -1.38
CA ASN A 199 -12.98 -11.73 -0.30
C ASN A 199 -13.71 -10.43 -0.61
N LEU A 200 -13.64 -9.95 -1.86
CA LEU A 200 -14.35 -8.74 -2.31
C LEU A 200 -15.88 -8.92 -2.29
N ALA A 201 -16.38 -10.15 -2.40
CA ALA A 201 -17.82 -10.44 -2.30
C ALA A 201 -18.40 -10.17 -0.90
N ASN A 202 -17.56 -10.06 0.13
CA ASN A 202 -17.99 -9.66 1.46
C ASN A 202 -17.85 -8.14 1.65
N LYS A 203 -18.78 -7.38 1.09
CA LYS A 203 -18.77 -5.92 1.09
C LYS A 203 -18.67 -5.30 2.49
N GLU A 204 -19.35 -5.88 3.47
CA GLU A 204 -19.30 -5.38 4.86
C GLU A 204 -17.88 -5.52 5.44
N MET A 205 -17.20 -6.64 5.14
CA MET A 205 -15.82 -6.85 5.56
C MET A 205 -14.87 -5.87 4.85
N VAL A 206 -15.06 -5.62 3.55
CA VAL A 206 -14.28 -4.62 2.79
C VAL A 206 -14.39 -3.24 3.43
N ILE A 207 -15.62 -2.78 3.72
CA ILE A 207 -15.85 -1.48 4.36
C ILE A 207 -15.25 -1.43 5.76
N LYS A 208 -15.46 -2.50 6.56
CA LYS A 208 -14.93 -2.59 7.92
C LYS A 208 -13.42 -2.51 7.95
N SER A 209 -12.74 -3.33 7.14
CA SER A 209 -11.27 -3.34 7.07
C SER A 209 -10.72 -1.99 6.62
N ALA A 210 -11.29 -1.39 5.56
CA ALA A 210 -10.87 -0.07 5.08
C ALA A 210 -11.03 1.02 6.15
N LYS A 211 -12.11 0.96 6.95
CA LYS A 211 -12.34 1.89 8.06
C LYS A 211 -11.37 1.68 9.21
N GLU A 212 -11.15 0.44 9.63
CA GLU A 212 -10.24 0.10 10.74
C GLU A 212 -8.80 0.49 10.41
N ASP A 213 -8.33 0.21 9.19
CA ASP A 213 -7.02 0.64 8.70
C ASP A 213 -6.87 2.17 8.74
N LEU A 214 -7.88 2.89 8.22
CA LEU A 214 -7.87 4.35 8.23
C LEU A 214 -7.89 4.93 9.65
N ASP A 215 -8.72 4.37 10.54
CA ASP A 215 -8.82 4.79 11.93
C ASP A 215 -7.50 4.57 12.68
N ALA A 216 -6.85 3.41 12.46
CA ALA A 216 -5.56 3.09 13.05
C ALA A 216 -4.47 4.07 12.60
N TYR A 217 -4.41 4.37 11.28
CA TYR A 217 -3.41 5.30 10.76
C TYR A 217 -3.58 6.70 11.35
N TYR A 218 -4.77 7.27 11.24
CA TYR A 218 -5.03 8.65 11.71
C TYR A 218 -5.08 8.81 13.24
N SER A 219 -5.08 7.72 14.00
CA SER A 219 -4.90 7.73 15.45
C SER A 219 -3.47 7.43 15.91
N GLY A 220 -2.55 7.14 14.99
CA GLY A 220 -1.18 6.73 15.31
C GLY A 220 -1.10 5.35 15.99
N ASN A 221 -2.11 4.49 15.81
CA ASN A 221 -2.16 3.16 16.43
C ASN A 221 -1.32 2.14 15.65
N THR A 222 -0.01 2.18 15.84
CA THR A 222 0.93 1.24 15.19
C THR A 222 0.76 -0.20 15.66
N GLN A 223 0.24 -0.41 16.91
CA GLN A 223 -0.02 -1.74 17.45
C GLN A 223 -1.07 -2.50 16.64
N TYR A 224 -2.06 -1.79 16.07
CA TYR A 224 -3.05 -2.40 15.18
C TYR A 224 -2.38 -3.12 14.00
N TYR A 225 -1.39 -2.50 13.35
CA TYR A 225 -0.68 -3.10 12.22
C TYR A 225 0.21 -4.27 12.64
N GLU A 226 0.86 -4.16 13.80
CA GLU A 226 1.64 -5.25 14.38
C GLU A 226 0.76 -6.47 14.66
N ASP A 227 -0.39 -6.26 15.30
CA ASP A 227 -1.34 -7.32 15.62
C ASP A 227 -1.95 -7.97 14.37
N GLU A 228 -2.26 -7.16 13.34
CA GLU A 228 -2.78 -7.64 12.06
C GLU A 228 -1.79 -8.59 11.37
N GLN A 229 -0.51 -8.19 11.29
CA GLN A 229 0.55 -9.01 10.67
C GLN A 229 0.81 -10.29 11.48
N ASN A 230 0.83 -10.20 12.79
CA ASN A 230 1.03 -11.38 13.65
C ASN A 230 -0.19 -12.34 13.59
N LEU A 231 -1.41 -11.81 13.53
CA LEU A 231 -2.61 -12.62 13.35
C LEU A 231 -2.58 -13.37 12.02
N LEU A 232 -2.13 -12.71 10.94
CA LEU A 232 -1.97 -13.34 9.64
C LEU A 232 -1.01 -14.53 9.70
N LEU A 233 0.18 -14.36 10.27
CA LEU A 233 1.15 -15.43 10.41
C LEU A 233 0.59 -16.61 11.23
N ASN A 234 -0.09 -16.33 12.33
CA ASN A 234 -0.74 -17.36 13.14
C ASN A 234 -1.85 -18.11 12.38
N GLN A 235 -2.57 -17.43 11.48
CA GLN A 235 -3.58 -18.07 10.63
C GLN A 235 -2.94 -19.00 9.60
N LEU A 236 -1.82 -18.60 9.01
CA LEU A 236 -1.06 -19.43 8.06
C LEU A 236 -0.56 -20.73 8.71
N GLU A 237 -0.12 -20.66 9.97
CA GLU A 237 0.34 -21.84 10.72
C GLU A 237 -0.78 -22.86 11.02
N GLN A 238 -2.05 -22.46 10.96
CA GLN A 238 -3.22 -23.32 11.21
C GLN A 238 -3.80 -23.97 9.94
N LEU A 239 -3.25 -23.65 8.77
CA LEU A 239 -3.67 -24.24 7.49
C LEU A 239 -3.10 -25.65 7.31
N ASN A 240 -3.70 -26.42 6.41
CA ASN A 240 -3.08 -27.63 5.89
C ASN A 240 -1.90 -27.26 4.97
N ASP A 241 -0.99 -28.21 4.74
CA ASP A 241 0.28 -27.93 4.04
C ASP A 241 0.08 -27.30 2.63
N SER A 242 -0.90 -27.77 1.86
CA SER A 242 -1.18 -27.26 0.51
C SER A 242 -1.68 -25.80 0.54
N ASP A 243 -2.63 -25.49 1.41
CA ASP A 243 -3.14 -24.12 1.54
C ASP A 243 -2.07 -23.21 2.14
N LYS A 244 -1.28 -23.72 3.10
CA LYS A 244 -0.17 -22.98 3.70
C LYS A 244 0.84 -22.57 2.65
N GLU A 245 1.34 -23.51 1.83
CA GLU A 245 2.30 -23.24 0.76
C GLU A 245 1.77 -22.18 -0.22
N LYS A 246 0.49 -22.30 -0.62
CA LYS A 246 -0.18 -21.34 -1.51
C LYS A 246 -0.21 -19.94 -0.91
N TYR A 247 -0.63 -19.79 0.35
CA TYR A 247 -0.71 -18.47 0.99
C TYR A 247 0.65 -17.89 1.37
N GLU A 248 1.63 -18.73 1.75
CA GLU A 248 3.01 -18.29 1.97
C GLU A 248 3.62 -17.75 0.67
N LYS A 249 3.41 -18.42 -0.48
CA LYS A 249 3.83 -17.92 -1.79
C LYS A 249 3.22 -16.55 -2.06
N TYR A 250 1.91 -16.39 -1.84
CA TYR A 250 1.21 -15.11 -2.02
C TYR A 250 1.84 -13.98 -1.21
N TRP A 251 2.06 -14.20 0.09
CA TRP A 251 2.62 -13.18 0.97
C TRP A 251 4.10 -12.91 0.72
N ASN A 252 4.87 -13.92 0.31
CA ASN A 252 6.25 -13.72 -0.11
C ASN A 252 6.33 -12.77 -1.32
N ILE A 253 5.47 -12.97 -2.32
CA ILE A 253 5.41 -12.10 -3.50
C ILE A 253 4.89 -10.71 -3.13
N LEU A 254 3.76 -10.64 -2.42
CA LEU A 254 3.07 -9.37 -2.15
C LEU A 254 3.81 -8.47 -1.18
N ALA A 255 4.47 -9.04 -0.17
CA ALA A 255 5.03 -8.25 0.93
C ALA A 255 6.47 -8.65 1.33
N TYR A 256 6.75 -9.92 1.64
CA TYR A 256 7.97 -10.24 2.40
C TYR A 256 9.25 -10.07 1.59
N ASN A 257 9.27 -10.48 0.30
CA ASN A 257 10.42 -10.24 -0.57
C ASN A 257 10.62 -8.74 -0.84
N ARG A 258 9.52 -7.99 -0.89
CA ARG A 258 9.55 -6.53 -1.03
C ARG A 258 10.11 -5.87 0.23
N ASN A 259 9.73 -6.33 1.42
CA ASN A 259 10.26 -5.83 2.69
C ASN A 259 11.80 -5.96 2.75
N ILE A 260 12.35 -7.08 2.25
CA ILE A 260 13.80 -7.28 2.17
C ILE A 260 14.42 -6.21 1.25
N HIS A 261 13.89 -6.03 0.05
CA HIS A 261 14.39 -5.05 -0.90
C HIS A 261 14.29 -3.60 -0.38
N MET A 262 13.17 -3.24 0.24
CA MET A 262 12.97 -1.92 0.86
C MET A 262 13.94 -1.69 2.01
N LYS A 263 14.18 -2.71 2.86
CA LYS A 263 15.20 -2.68 3.92
C LYS A 263 16.59 -2.48 3.35
N ASP A 264 16.95 -3.20 2.28
CA ASP A 264 18.28 -3.11 1.66
C ASP A 264 18.49 -1.70 1.07
N THR A 265 17.49 -1.09 0.44
CA THR A 265 17.54 0.30 -0.04
C THR A 265 17.89 1.27 1.09
N LEU A 266 17.28 1.11 2.27
CA LEU A 266 17.57 1.93 3.45
C LEU A 266 18.99 1.68 3.97
N ALA A 267 19.39 0.42 4.07
CA ALA A 267 20.75 0.03 4.51
C ALA A 267 21.83 0.61 3.59
N ASP A 268 21.62 0.56 2.28
CA ASP A 268 22.53 1.14 1.29
C ASP A 268 22.64 2.66 1.42
N SER A 269 21.51 3.35 1.71
CA SER A 269 21.53 4.79 1.99
C SER A 269 22.44 5.10 3.18
N ILE A 270 22.27 4.39 4.30
CA ILE A 270 23.07 4.57 5.52
C ILE A 270 24.57 4.25 5.25
N HIS A 271 24.87 3.15 4.59
CA HIS A 271 26.25 2.75 4.29
C HIS A 271 26.99 3.73 3.37
N ASN A 272 26.24 4.43 2.52
CA ASN A 272 26.79 5.46 1.64
C ASN A 272 26.81 6.87 2.29
N ASN A 273 26.62 6.96 3.62
CA ASN A 273 26.56 8.21 4.38
C ASN A 273 25.56 9.23 3.82
N LYS A 274 24.41 8.75 3.34
CA LYS A 274 23.28 9.57 2.92
C LYS A 274 22.24 9.63 4.01
N HIS A 275 21.52 10.72 4.05
CA HIS A 275 20.39 10.92 4.95
C HIS A 275 19.12 10.96 4.10
N ASP A 276 18.70 9.78 3.61
CA ASP A 276 17.53 9.67 2.74
C ASP A 276 16.25 9.46 3.57
N PHE A 277 15.11 9.88 3.01
CA PHE A 277 13.78 9.59 3.54
C PHE A 277 13.14 8.52 2.66
N ILE A 278 12.89 7.34 3.23
CA ILE A 278 12.32 6.20 2.51
C ILE A 278 10.90 5.96 3.00
N GLY A 279 9.91 6.35 2.17
CA GLY A 279 8.48 6.18 2.38
C GLY A 279 7.96 4.93 1.68
N VAL A 280 7.38 4.00 2.46
CA VAL A 280 6.75 2.77 1.97
C VAL A 280 5.42 2.57 2.69
N GLY A 281 4.49 1.81 2.12
CA GLY A 281 3.20 1.55 2.74
C GLY A 281 3.35 1.04 4.18
N CYS A 282 2.61 1.63 5.12
CA CYS A 282 2.80 1.38 6.55
C CYS A 282 2.71 -0.10 6.95
N LYS A 283 1.94 -0.92 6.22
CA LYS A 283 1.83 -2.36 6.49
C LYS A 283 3.14 -3.13 6.23
N HIS A 284 4.07 -2.56 5.46
CA HIS A 284 5.40 -3.14 5.27
C HIS A 284 6.30 -3.01 6.50
N LEU A 285 6.02 -2.06 7.40
CA LEU A 285 6.87 -1.76 8.55
C LEU A 285 6.79 -2.82 9.66
N TYR A 286 5.60 -3.37 9.90
CA TYR A 286 5.25 -4.06 11.15
C TYR A 286 5.21 -5.58 11.00
N GLY A 287 5.24 -6.28 12.15
CA GLY A 287 5.20 -7.73 12.27
C GLY A 287 6.57 -8.39 12.18
N LYS A 288 6.63 -9.68 12.44
CA LYS A 288 7.88 -10.48 12.47
C LYS A 288 8.67 -10.45 11.16
N LYS A 289 8.00 -10.23 10.03
CA LYS A 289 8.62 -10.09 8.69
C LYS A 289 8.56 -8.66 8.17
N GLY A 290 8.24 -7.68 9.04
CA GLY A 290 8.21 -6.27 8.72
C GLY A 290 9.61 -5.65 8.68
N ILE A 291 9.75 -4.54 7.98
CA ILE A 291 11.03 -3.85 7.76
C ILE A 291 11.70 -3.47 9.08
N ILE A 292 10.93 -3.00 10.07
CA ILE A 292 11.45 -2.63 11.40
C ILE A 292 12.12 -3.83 12.07
N GLN A 293 11.51 -5.01 12.04
CA GLN A 293 12.09 -6.20 12.64
C GLN A 293 13.33 -6.66 11.87
N LEU A 294 13.27 -6.68 10.53
CA LEU A 294 14.42 -7.05 9.69
C LEU A 294 15.63 -6.14 9.94
N LEU A 295 15.42 -4.83 10.09
CA LEU A 295 16.51 -3.89 10.41
C LEU A 295 17.10 -4.15 11.80
N LYS A 296 16.26 -4.44 12.80
CA LYS A 296 16.74 -4.79 14.16
C LYS A 296 17.55 -6.09 14.15
N ASP A 297 17.11 -7.09 13.38
CA ASP A 297 17.81 -8.37 13.24
C ASP A 297 19.17 -8.20 12.56
N ASP A 298 19.30 -7.22 11.65
CA ASP A 298 20.57 -6.83 11.01
C ASP A 298 21.44 -5.90 11.90
N GLY A 299 21.01 -5.56 13.12
CA GLY A 299 21.77 -4.80 14.12
C GLY A 299 21.66 -3.28 14.00
N TYR A 300 20.69 -2.75 13.25
CA TYR A 300 20.37 -1.33 13.22
C TYR A 300 19.59 -0.89 14.47
N LEU A 301 19.86 0.32 14.92
CA LEU A 301 19.00 1.01 15.91
C LEU A 301 17.83 1.64 15.17
N VAL A 302 16.61 1.32 15.59
CA VAL A 302 15.36 1.82 14.98
C VAL A 302 14.57 2.55 16.05
N GLU A 303 14.47 3.87 15.93
CA GLU A 303 13.86 4.77 16.92
C GLU A 303 12.65 5.49 16.30
N CYS A 304 11.48 5.35 16.93
CA CYS A 304 10.29 6.15 16.56
C CYS A 304 10.49 7.62 16.93
N MET A 305 10.17 8.53 16.02
CA MET A 305 10.43 9.97 16.11
C MET A 305 9.30 10.79 16.77
N LYS A 306 8.42 10.13 17.54
CA LYS A 306 7.28 10.76 18.24
C LYS A 306 7.70 11.80 19.29
#